data_c67c18a24b7810650c9de5be70489814
#
_entry.id   c67c18a24b7810650c9de5be70489814
#
_cell.length_a   1.000
_cell.length_b   1.000
_cell.length_c   1.000
_cell.angle_alpha   90.00
_cell.angle_beta   90.00
_cell.angle_gamma   90.00
#
_symmetry.space_group_name_H-M   'P 1'
#
loop_
_entity.id
_entity.type
_entity.pdbx_description
1 polymer ?
#
loop_
_entity_poly.entity_id
_entity_poly.type
_entity_poly.pdbx_seq_one_letter_code
_entity_poly.pdbx_strand_id
1 'polypeptide(L)'
;MKIFILCGGFGTRLDHQGKLMAKTMIKVGNEPILIHIIKNFSNQGFNEFVLCAGHKIETIKKFFKKKNSDVIKNEKKHLSIKTFINKKKILIDIIDTGKNTGTGGRIKKAFNKLSLKEDFLTTYGDGLGNVPIKKLIKYHYDNKAMLTLTAVRPKHRYGVLKISRGKVKYFDNSNKKSEVYINGGFFIISKTLIKLIKNPNMYIENEPFKKIIKDGKLYSYKHHGFWASMDTLKDKNDLDIIAKKNKKLPWRVN
;
A
#
# COMPACT_ATOMS: atom_id res chain seq x y z
N MET A 1 -4.40 10.55 12.39
CA MET A 1 -4.34 10.33 10.91
C MET A 1 -4.61 8.86 10.64
N LYS A 2 -5.62 8.52 9.88
CA LYS A 2 -5.97 7.13 9.51
C LYS A 2 -5.10 6.63 8.35
N ILE A 3 -4.86 5.32 8.34
CA ILE A 3 -4.08 4.64 7.30
C ILE A 3 -5.02 3.83 6.42
N PHE A 4 -5.18 4.23 5.17
CA PHE A 4 -5.96 3.52 4.17
C PHE A 4 -5.07 2.48 3.48
N ILE A 5 -5.50 1.22 3.46
CA ILE A 5 -4.79 0.13 2.77
C ILE A 5 -5.67 -0.38 1.63
N LEU A 6 -5.18 -0.30 0.40
CA LEU A 6 -5.90 -0.74 -0.79
C LEU A 6 -5.85 -2.27 -0.91
N CYS A 7 -6.94 -2.94 -0.51
CA CYS A 7 -7.05 -4.39 -0.40
C CYS A 7 -8.01 -5.02 -1.43
N GLY A 8 -8.44 -4.28 -2.46
CA GLY A 8 -9.54 -4.72 -3.32
C GLY A 8 -9.14 -5.27 -4.70
N GLY A 9 -7.85 -5.39 -4.99
CA GLY A 9 -7.35 -5.89 -6.29
C GLY A 9 -7.60 -7.39 -6.50
N PHE A 10 -7.68 -7.81 -7.77
CA PHE A 10 -7.95 -9.21 -8.12
C PHE A 10 -6.80 -10.18 -7.85
N GLY A 11 -5.54 -9.71 -7.82
CA GLY A 11 -4.37 -10.54 -7.54
C GLY A 11 -4.07 -11.62 -8.59
N THR A 12 -4.50 -11.42 -9.84
CA THR A 12 -4.47 -12.42 -10.92
C THR A 12 -3.07 -12.96 -11.29
N ARG A 13 -2.01 -12.24 -10.94
CA ARG A 13 -0.62 -12.61 -11.26
C ARG A 13 0.03 -13.51 -10.20
N LEU A 14 -0.66 -13.85 -9.13
CA LEU A 14 -0.16 -14.66 -8.00
C LEU A 14 -0.66 -16.10 -8.02
N ASP A 15 -0.99 -16.63 -9.20
CA ASP A 15 -1.38 -17.99 -9.45
C ASP A 15 -2.57 -18.48 -8.58
N HIS A 16 -2.61 -19.76 -8.24
CA HIS A 16 -3.72 -20.43 -7.55
C HIS A 16 -4.09 -19.76 -6.21
N GLN A 17 -3.14 -19.25 -5.45
CA GLN A 17 -3.41 -18.59 -4.16
C GLN A 17 -4.22 -17.29 -4.31
N GLY A 18 -3.97 -16.49 -5.35
CA GLY A 18 -4.75 -15.30 -5.66
C GLY A 18 -6.20 -15.60 -6.09
N LYS A 19 -6.46 -16.83 -6.58
CA LYS A 19 -7.81 -17.30 -6.90
C LYS A 19 -8.63 -17.67 -5.66
N LEU A 20 -7.99 -18.01 -4.54
CA LEU A 20 -8.66 -18.49 -3.32
C LEU A 20 -8.91 -17.40 -2.28
N MET A 21 -8.02 -16.42 -2.16
CA MET A 21 -8.08 -15.38 -1.12
C MET A 21 -7.71 -14.00 -1.65
N ALA A 22 -7.99 -12.94 -0.89
CA ALA A 22 -7.53 -11.60 -1.22
C ALA A 22 -6.00 -11.57 -1.27
N LYS A 23 -5.39 -10.87 -2.25
CA LYS A 23 -3.93 -10.75 -2.42
C LYS A 23 -3.22 -10.37 -1.12
N THR A 24 -3.81 -9.46 -0.37
CA THR A 24 -3.29 -8.96 0.92
C THR A 24 -3.28 -10.02 2.04
N MET A 25 -3.99 -11.14 1.86
CA MET A 25 -4.03 -12.26 2.78
C MET A 25 -3.02 -13.37 2.45
N ILE A 26 -2.31 -13.25 1.34
CA ILE A 26 -1.20 -14.16 1.01
C ILE A 26 -0.08 -13.97 2.02
N LYS A 27 0.44 -15.08 2.51
CA LYS A 27 1.50 -15.08 3.52
C LYS A 27 2.86 -14.71 2.93
N VAL A 28 3.59 -13.93 3.70
CA VAL A 28 5.03 -13.69 3.58
C VAL A 28 5.65 -14.21 4.89
N GLY A 29 6.44 -15.26 4.80
CA GLY A 29 6.80 -16.03 5.99
C GLY A 29 5.55 -16.65 6.65
N ASN A 30 5.35 -16.36 7.92
CA ASN A 30 4.27 -16.96 8.71
C ASN A 30 2.98 -16.12 8.77
N GLU A 31 2.98 -14.90 8.25
CA GLU A 31 1.86 -13.95 8.39
C GLU A 31 1.43 -13.37 7.04
N PRO A 32 0.12 -13.03 6.87
CA PRO A 32 -0.34 -12.27 5.71
C PRO A 32 0.46 -10.98 5.50
N ILE A 33 0.71 -10.60 4.24
CA ILE A 33 1.40 -9.34 3.93
C ILE A 33 0.70 -8.13 4.56
N LEU A 34 -0.63 -8.16 4.66
CA LEU A 34 -1.43 -7.14 5.33
C LEU A 34 -0.99 -6.93 6.79
N ILE A 35 -0.67 -8.01 7.52
CA ILE A 35 -0.22 -7.92 8.91
C ILE A 35 1.18 -7.30 9.00
N HIS A 36 2.06 -7.59 8.06
CA HIS A 36 3.37 -6.90 8.00
C HIS A 36 3.20 -5.40 7.79
N ILE A 37 2.29 -4.98 6.90
CA ILE A 37 1.99 -3.56 6.65
C ILE A 37 1.45 -2.91 7.94
N ILE A 38 0.43 -3.50 8.58
CA ILE A 38 -0.15 -2.97 9.82
C ILE A 38 0.90 -2.85 10.92
N LYS A 39 1.71 -3.90 11.13
CA LYS A 39 2.79 -3.90 12.12
C LYS A 39 3.80 -2.77 11.88
N ASN A 40 4.16 -2.54 10.62
CA ASN A 40 5.12 -1.51 10.26
C ASN A 40 4.60 -0.10 10.60
N PHE A 41 3.36 0.21 10.26
CA PHE A 41 2.74 1.48 10.65
C PHE A 41 2.52 1.59 12.16
N SER A 42 2.10 0.51 12.81
CA SER A 42 1.88 0.49 14.26
C SER A 42 3.18 0.70 15.05
N ASN A 43 4.31 0.21 14.54
CA ASN A 43 5.63 0.49 15.14
C ASN A 43 5.98 1.99 15.09
N GLN A 44 5.46 2.72 14.11
CA GLN A 44 5.65 4.16 13.97
C GLN A 44 4.57 5.00 14.68
N GLY A 45 3.67 4.35 15.47
CA GLY A 45 2.65 5.02 16.29
C GLY A 45 1.29 5.18 15.61
N PHE A 46 1.05 4.54 14.45
CA PHE A 46 -0.23 4.61 13.74
C PHE A 46 -1.06 3.36 14.00
N ASN A 47 -2.22 3.50 14.63
CA ASN A 47 -3.02 2.38 15.11
C ASN A 47 -4.48 2.35 14.57
N GLU A 48 -4.80 3.22 13.61
CA GLU A 48 -6.13 3.30 12.99
C GLU A 48 -6.04 3.01 11.49
N PHE A 49 -6.60 1.89 11.08
CA PHE A 49 -6.50 1.37 9.71
C PHE A 49 -7.86 1.28 9.03
N VAL A 50 -7.90 1.64 7.75
CA VAL A 50 -9.07 1.53 6.88
C VAL A 50 -8.70 0.60 5.72
N LEU A 51 -9.25 -0.61 5.74
CA LEU A 51 -9.04 -1.58 4.67
C LEU A 51 -10.06 -1.34 3.56
N CYS A 52 -9.61 -0.74 2.46
CA CYS A 52 -10.43 -0.50 1.27
C CYS A 52 -10.56 -1.82 0.48
N ALA A 53 -11.44 -2.69 0.94
CA ALA A 53 -11.59 -4.05 0.44
C ALA A 53 -12.56 -4.13 -0.76
N GLY A 54 -12.59 -5.26 -1.44
CA GLY A 54 -13.43 -5.51 -2.59
C GLY A 54 -13.45 -6.99 -2.95
N HIS A 55 -12.65 -7.39 -3.96
CA HIS A 55 -12.54 -8.81 -4.31
C HIS A 55 -12.10 -9.65 -3.10
N LYS A 56 -12.88 -10.70 -2.80
CA LYS A 56 -12.63 -11.65 -1.67
C LYS A 56 -12.52 -11.00 -0.28
N ILE A 57 -13.25 -9.93 -0.05
CA ILE A 57 -13.34 -9.23 1.24
C ILE A 57 -13.62 -10.18 2.42
N GLU A 58 -14.39 -11.27 2.19
CA GLU A 58 -14.77 -12.21 3.25
C GLU A 58 -13.55 -12.94 3.81
N THR A 59 -12.48 -13.13 3.04
CA THR A 59 -11.22 -13.71 3.56
C THR A 59 -10.56 -12.79 4.58
N ILE A 60 -10.63 -11.48 4.36
CA ILE A 60 -10.12 -10.47 5.29
C ILE A 60 -10.99 -10.42 6.55
N LYS A 61 -12.33 -10.34 6.40
CA LYS A 61 -13.26 -10.31 7.51
C LYS A 61 -13.14 -11.55 8.41
N LYS A 62 -13.09 -12.75 7.78
CA LYS A 62 -12.93 -14.03 8.49
C LYS A 62 -11.63 -14.07 9.30
N PHE A 63 -10.53 -13.57 8.75
CA PHE A 63 -9.25 -13.51 9.45
C PHE A 63 -9.34 -12.67 10.72
N PHE A 64 -9.86 -11.44 10.62
CA PHE A 64 -9.92 -10.55 11.77
C PHE A 64 -10.98 -10.96 12.80
N LYS A 65 -12.12 -11.53 12.39
CA LYS A 65 -13.12 -12.07 13.32
C LYS A 65 -12.62 -13.25 14.17
N LYS A 66 -11.69 -14.07 13.64
CA LYS A 66 -11.10 -15.21 14.37
C LYS A 66 -10.05 -14.83 15.40
N LYS A 67 -9.51 -13.62 15.34
CA LYS A 67 -8.39 -13.16 16.14
C LYS A 67 -8.92 -12.33 17.30
N ASN A 68 -9.11 -12.92 18.52
CA ASN A 68 -9.48 -12.20 19.75
C ASN A 68 -9.79 -10.71 19.54
N SER A 69 -10.87 -10.43 18.83
CA SER A 69 -11.20 -9.09 18.37
C SER A 69 -12.60 -8.71 18.82
N ASP A 70 -12.73 -7.50 19.35
CA ASP A 70 -14.02 -6.92 19.69
C ASP A 70 -14.63 -6.30 18.43
N VAL A 71 -15.79 -6.79 18.03
CA VAL A 71 -16.56 -6.20 16.92
C VAL A 71 -17.30 -4.98 17.45
N ILE A 72 -16.90 -3.79 16.95
CA ILE A 72 -17.52 -2.52 17.32
C ILE A 72 -18.74 -2.22 16.44
N LYS A 73 -18.62 -2.54 15.13
CA LYS A 73 -19.65 -2.29 14.13
C LYS A 73 -19.68 -3.42 13.11
N ASN A 74 -20.88 -3.90 12.77
CA ASN A 74 -21.05 -4.96 11.77
C ASN A 74 -22.24 -4.65 10.85
N GLU A 75 -21.99 -3.86 9.84
CA GLU A 75 -22.96 -3.52 8.81
C GLU A 75 -22.63 -4.23 7.49
N LYS A 76 -23.59 -4.31 6.56
CA LYS A 76 -23.43 -4.97 5.25
C LYS A 76 -22.14 -4.58 4.51
N LYS A 77 -21.76 -3.30 4.57
CA LYS A 77 -20.58 -2.77 3.86
C LYS A 77 -19.49 -2.22 4.76
N HIS A 78 -19.59 -2.36 6.08
CA HIS A 78 -18.63 -1.83 7.04
C HIS A 78 -18.54 -2.71 8.28
N LEU A 79 -17.39 -3.30 8.50
CA LEU A 79 -17.04 -4.03 9.73
C LEU A 79 -15.93 -3.25 10.44
N SER A 80 -16.20 -2.79 11.67
CA SER A 80 -15.20 -2.14 12.52
C SER A 80 -14.81 -3.06 13.68
N ILE A 81 -13.53 -3.24 13.87
CA ILE A 81 -12.95 -4.21 14.80
C ILE A 81 -11.83 -3.54 15.60
N LYS A 82 -11.83 -3.83 16.89
CA LYS A 82 -10.73 -3.53 17.79
C LYS A 82 -9.99 -4.83 18.12
N THR A 83 -8.69 -4.85 17.91
CA THR A 83 -7.88 -6.04 18.13
C THR A 83 -6.49 -5.67 18.63
N PHE A 84 -5.70 -6.68 19.01
CA PHE A 84 -4.31 -6.50 19.40
C PHE A 84 -3.36 -7.10 18.36
N ILE A 85 -2.39 -6.32 17.91
CA ILE A 85 -1.31 -6.78 17.03
C ILE A 85 0.01 -6.32 17.66
N ASN A 86 0.92 -7.27 17.96
CA ASN A 86 2.16 -7.01 18.70
C ASN A 86 1.92 -6.26 20.03
N LYS A 87 0.93 -6.70 20.83
CA LYS A 87 0.52 -6.07 22.10
C LYS A 87 0.00 -4.63 21.97
N LYS A 88 -0.10 -4.08 20.78
CA LYS A 88 -0.66 -2.74 20.53
C LYS A 88 -2.12 -2.86 20.16
N LYS A 89 -2.95 -1.97 20.74
CA LYS A 89 -4.37 -1.86 20.44
C LYS A 89 -4.54 -1.21 19.06
N ILE A 90 -5.22 -1.89 18.15
CA ILE A 90 -5.42 -1.50 16.76
C ILE A 90 -6.91 -1.41 16.47
N LEU A 91 -7.32 -0.34 15.82
CA LEU A 91 -8.65 -0.17 15.25
C LEU A 91 -8.61 -0.43 13.74
N ILE A 92 -9.50 -1.27 13.24
CA ILE A 92 -9.55 -1.64 11.82
C ILE A 92 -10.97 -1.47 11.31
N ASP A 93 -11.15 -0.59 10.35
CA ASP A 93 -12.37 -0.43 9.56
C ASP A 93 -12.21 -1.20 8.24
N ILE A 94 -12.99 -2.25 8.01
CA ILE A 94 -13.02 -3.02 6.77
C ILE A 94 -14.22 -2.53 5.96
N ILE A 95 -13.97 -1.81 4.88
CA ILE A 95 -15.01 -1.20 4.06
C ILE A 95 -15.09 -1.91 2.71
N ASP A 96 -16.29 -2.39 2.37
CA ASP A 96 -16.56 -2.91 1.04
C ASP A 96 -16.68 -1.76 0.04
N THR A 97 -15.65 -1.60 -0.74
CA THR A 97 -15.58 -0.58 -1.79
C THR A 97 -16.05 -1.08 -3.16
N GLY A 98 -16.41 -2.37 -3.26
CA GLY A 98 -16.85 -3.03 -4.50
C GLY A 98 -15.71 -3.71 -5.26
N LYS A 99 -16.06 -4.71 -6.09
CA LYS A 99 -15.08 -5.50 -6.87
C LYS A 99 -14.44 -4.66 -7.98
N ASN A 100 -15.25 -4.05 -8.81
CA ASN A 100 -14.83 -3.29 -10.00
C ASN A 100 -14.71 -1.79 -9.67
N THR A 101 -13.77 -1.46 -8.80
CA THR A 101 -13.58 -0.07 -8.33
C THR A 101 -12.10 0.29 -8.47
N GLY A 102 -11.80 1.43 -9.08
CA GLY A 102 -10.43 1.94 -9.22
C GLY A 102 -9.85 2.38 -7.88
N THR A 103 -8.54 2.58 -7.81
CA THR A 103 -7.83 2.98 -6.58
C THR A 103 -8.40 4.27 -5.98
N GLY A 104 -8.63 5.28 -6.80
CA GLY A 104 -9.28 6.53 -6.39
C GLY A 104 -10.71 6.31 -5.89
N GLY A 105 -11.51 5.53 -6.63
CA GLY A 105 -12.87 5.21 -6.23
C GLY A 105 -12.96 4.50 -4.88
N ARG A 106 -12.02 3.57 -4.58
CA ARG A 106 -11.93 2.91 -3.28
C ARG A 106 -11.66 3.89 -2.16
N ILE A 107 -10.69 4.76 -2.37
CA ILE A 107 -10.33 5.82 -1.42
C ILE A 107 -11.56 6.69 -1.13
N LYS A 108 -12.22 7.22 -2.17
CA LYS A 108 -13.39 8.10 -2.01
C LYS A 108 -14.55 7.41 -1.28
N LYS A 109 -14.87 6.14 -1.63
CA LYS A 109 -15.93 5.39 -0.95
C LYS A 109 -15.64 5.20 0.52
N ALA A 110 -14.40 4.83 0.88
CA ALA A 110 -14.01 4.64 2.26
C ALA A 110 -13.97 5.96 3.04
N PHE A 111 -13.44 7.02 2.44
CA PHE A 111 -13.43 8.38 2.99
C PHE A 111 -14.84 8.87 3.34
N ASN A 112 -15.79 8.74 2.40
CA ASN A 112 -17.18 9.15 2.58
C ASN A 112 -17.90 8.26 3.63
N LYS A 113 -17.67 6.92 3.61
CA LYS A 113 -18.31 6.00 4.57
C LYS A 113 -17.92 6.31 6.01
N LEU A 114 -16.71 6.82 6.23
CA LEU A 114 -16.22 7.24 7.55
C LEU A 114 -16.49 8.71 7.86
N SER A 115 -17.10 9.46 6.95
CA SER A 115 -17.31 10.92 7.09
C SER A 115 -16.02 11.65 7.49
N LEU A 116 -14.88 11.21 6.92
CA LEU A 116 -13.57 11.73 7.29
C LEU A 116 -13.43 13.21 6.86
N LYS A 117 -12.82 14.02 7.72
CA LYS A 117 -12.67 15.48 7.50
C LYS A 117 -11.21 15.94 7.52
N GLU A 118 -10.29 15.01 7.60
CA GLU A 118 -8.84 15.27 7.72
C GLU A 118 -8.05 14.59 6.60
N ASP A 119 -6.80 15.01 6.44
CA ASP A 119 -5.85 14.37 5.56
C ASP A 119 -5.52 12.96 6.09
N PHE A 120 -5.16 12.06 5.21
CA PHE A 120 -4.95 10.66 5.54
C PHE A 120 -3.79 10.06 4.75
N LEU A 121 -3.27 8.95 5.25
CA LEU A 121 -2.24 8.19 4.57
C LEU A 121 -2.89 7.03 3.79
N THR A 122 -2.36 6.72 2.61
CA THR A 122 -2.78 5.57 1.82
C THR A 122 -1.58 4.75 1.38
N THR A 123 -1.71 3.43 1.38
CA THR A 123 -0.72 2.53 0.80
C THR A 123 -1.37 1.39 0.02
N TYR A 124 -0.62 0.80 -0.89
CA TYR A 124 -1.03 -0.46 -1.54
C TYR A 124 -0.93 -1.61 -0.55
N GLY A 125 -1.83 -2.60 -0.68
CA GLY A 125 -1.90 -3.76 0.20
C GLY A 125 -0.88 -4.87 -0.12
N ASP A 126 0.03 -4.62 -1.06
CA ASP A 126 1.03 -5.57 -1.55
C ASP A 126 2.46 -5.02 -1.50
N GLY A 127 2.65 -3.80 -1.00
CA GLY A 127 3.95 -3.15 -0.87
C GLY A 127 4.49 -3.16 0.56
N LEU A 128 5.75 -3.54 0.72
CA LEU A 128 6.50 -3.49 1.98
C LEU A 128 7.65 -2.51 1.87
N GLY A 129 7.83 -1.66 2.87
CA GLY A 129 8.94 -0.70 2.89
C GLY A 129 9.16 -0.09 4.26
N ASN A 130 10.40 0.25 4.57
CA ASN A 130 10.76 0.92 5.83
C ASN A 130 10.71 2.45 5.71
N VAL A 131 9.66 2.96 5.05
CA VAL A 131 9.45 4.39 4.85
C VAL A 131 9.24 5.08 6.21
N PRO A 132 10.00 6.14 6.52
CA PRO A 132 9.84 6.89 7.77
C PRO A 132 8.63 7.82 7.67
N ILE A 133 7.49 7.34 8.15
CA ILE A 133 6.18 8.00 7.94
C ILE A 133 6.12 9.42 8.53
N LYS A 134 6.70 9.65 9.70
CA LYS A 134 6.76 10.99 10.29
C LYS A 134 7.51 11.99 9.40
N LYS A 135 8.60 11.55 8.75
CA LYS A 135 9.35 12.39 7.78
C LYS A 135 8.54 12.65 6.51
N LEU A 136 7.83 11.63 6.02
CA LEU A 136 6.94 11.77 4.87
C LEU A 136 5.80 12.77 5.14
N ILE A 137 5.18 12.69 6.32
CA ILE A 137 4.12 13.64 6.74
C ILE A 137 4.69 15.05 6.83
N LYS A 138 5.83 15.24 7.50
CA LYS A 138 6.48 16.56 7.57
C LYS A 138 6.74 17.12 6.18
N TYR A 139 7.34 16.33 5.30
CA TYR A 139 7.63 16.73 3.91
C TYR A 139 6.37 17.16 3.15
N HIS A 140 5.25 16.45 3.34
CA HIS A 140 3.97 16.78 2.72
C HIS A 140 3.49 18.18 3.11
N TYR A 141 3.48 18.48 4.39
CA TYR A 141 2.99 19.77 4.91
C TYR A 141 3.94 20.92 4.62
N ASP A 142 5.26 20.70 4.71
CA ASP A 142 6.28 21.71 4.37
C ASP A 142 6.11 22.18 2.92
N ASN A 143 5.72 21.29 2.01
CA ASN A 143 5.51 21.60 0.59
C ASN A 143 4.06 22.02 0.26
N LYS A 144 3.14 22.09 1.23
CA LYS A 144 1.71 22.38 1.01
C LYS A 144 1.13 21.52 -0.12
N ALA A 145 1.53 20.25 -0.16
CA ALA A 145 1.17 19.31 -1.22
C ALA A 145 -0.32 18.91 -1.15
N MET A 146 -0.92 18.61 -2.29
CA MET A 146 -2.23 17.95 -2.31
C MET A 146 -2.09 16.43 -2.24
N LEU A 147 -0.99 15.91 -2.77
CA LEU A 147 -0.56 14.53 -2.61
C LEU A 147 0.96 14.46 -2.58
N THR A 148 1.50 13.67 -1.66
CA THR A 148 2.92 13.28 -1.67
C THR A 148 2.99 11.78 -1.80
N LEU A 149 3.70 11.30 -2.81
CA LEU A 149 3.99 9.87 -2.99
C LEU A 149 5.41 9.54 -2.55
N THR A 150 5.66 8.29 -2.21
CA THR A 150 7.01 7.80 -1.98
C THR A 150 7.63 7.31 -3.30
N ALA A 151 8.72 7.95 -3.72
CA ALA A 151 9.47 7.56 -4.90
C ALA A 151 10.59 6.59 -4.50
N VAL A 152 10.64 5.42 -5.13
CA VAL A 152 11.60 4.35 -4.83
C VAL A 152 12.36 3.93 -6.09
N ARG A 153 13.56 3.38 -5.91
CA ARG A 153 14.33 2.74 -6.99
C ARG A 153 14.27 1.22 -6.80
N PRO A 154 13.46 0.51 -7.60
CA PRO A 154 13.41 -0.96 -7.52
C PRO A 154 14.71 -1.56 -8.02
N LYS A 155 14.99 -2.81 -7.64
CA LYS A 155 16.03 -3.61 -8.28
C LYS A 155 15.62 -3.91 -9.72
N HIS A 156 16.59 -3.93 -10.64
CA HIS A 156 16.31 -4.36 -12.00
C HIS A 156 15.86 -5.82 -12.02
N ARG A 157 14.81 -6.11 -12.77
CA ARG A 157 14.33 -7.49 -12.97
C ARG A 157 15.10 -8.22 -14.08
N TYR A 158 15.73 -7.46 -14.97
CA TYR A 158 16.45 -7.91 -16.16
C TYR A 158 17.78 -7.17 -16.27
N GLY A 159 18.71 -7.72 -17.06
CA GLY A 159 19.95 -7.03 -17.39
C GLY A 159 19.69 -5.69 -18.09
N VAL A 160 20.46 -4.67 -17.74
CA VAL A 160 20.37 -3.33 -18.29
C VAL A 160 21.37 -3.16 -19.42
N LEU A 161 20.90 -2.66 -20.54
CA LEU A 161 21.74 -2.37 -21.71
C LEU A 161 21.86 -0.86 -21.91
N LYS A 162 23.08 -0.37 -22.19
CA LYS A 162 23.28 0.94 -22.83
C LYS A 162 23.61 0.68 -24.28
N ILE A 163 22.78 1.22 -25.19
CA ILE A 163 22.91 1.03 -26.64
C ILE A 163 23.26 2.37 -27.28
N SER A 164 24.25 2.37 -28.18
CA SER A 164 24.59 3.53 -29.00
C SER A 164 24.83 3.07 -30.44
N ARG A 165 24.09 3.68 -31.38
CA ARG A 165 24.16 3.39 -32.84
C ARG A 165 24.05 1.88 -33.12
N GLY A 166 23.08 1.19 -32.48
CA GLY A 166 22.84 -0.24 -32.62
C GLY A 166 23.85 -1.16 -31.90
N LYS A 167 24.89 -0.62 -31.30
CA LYS A 167 25.92 -1.40 -30.56
C LYS A 167 25.66 -1.35 -29.06
N VAL A 168 25.69 -2.51 -28.40
CA VAL A 168 25.65 -2.59 -26.94
C VAL A 168 26.99 -2.07 -26.40
N LYS A 169 26.96 -0.99 -25.65
CA LYS A 169 28.13 -0.37 -25.01
C LYS A 169 28.32 -0.79 -23.57
N TYR A 170 27.26 -1.28 -22.94
CA TYR A 170 27.28 -1.68 -21.54
C TYR A 170 26.18 -2.71 -21.29
N PHE A 171 26.50 -3.71 -20.51
CA PHE A 171 25.55 -4.70 -19.99
C PHE A 171 25.79 -4.90 -18.50
N ASP A 172 24.75 -4.72 -17.70
CA ASP A 172 24.80 -4.96 -16.27
C ASP A 172 23.69 -5.94 -15.86
N ASN A 173 24.09 -7.09 -15.42
CA ASN A 173 23.19 -8.09 -14.84
C ASN A 173 23.27 -8.10 -13.29
N SER A 174 24.00 -7.16 -12.70
CA SER A 174 24.03 -6.99 -11.26
C SER A 174 22.67 -6.50 -10.79
N ASN A 175 22.12 -7.07 -9.72
CA ASN A 175 20.86 -6.66 -9.09
C ASN A 175 20.91 -5.23 -8.50
N LYS A 176 21.52 -4.27 -9.20
CA LYS A 176 21.59 -2.88 -8.78
C LYS A 176 20.22 -2.21 -8.82
N LYS A 177 20.04 -1.17 -8.05
CA LYS A 177 18.82 -0.36 -8.09
C LYS A 177 18.72 0.40 -9.42
N SER A 178 17.52 0.46 -9.99
CA SER A 178 17.19 1.26 -11.16
C SER A 178 17.61 2.72 -10.99
N GLU A 179 18.03 3.37 -12.04
CA GLU A 179 18.22 4.84 -12.06
C GLU A 179 16.85 5.55 -12.06
N VAL A 180 15.82 4.88 -12.57
CA VAL A 180 14.46 5.43 -12.65
C VAL A 180 13.73 5.23 -11.33
N TYR A 181 13.09 6.31 -10.86
CA TYR A 181 12.16 6.25 -9.74
C TYR A 181 10.80 5.75 -10.20
N ILE A 182 10.18 4.92 -9.37
CA ILE A 182 8.79 4.50 -9.55
C ILE A 182 7.95 4.90 -8.34
N ASN A 183 6.62 4.85 -8.51
CA ASN A 183 5.66 5.02 -7.43
C ASN A 183 5.73 3.82 -6.46
N GLY A 184 6.22 4.06 -5.26
CA GLY A 184 6.34 3.06 -4.19
C GLY A 184 5.14 2.98 -3.26
N GLY A 185 4.05 3.69 -3.54
CA GLY A 185 2.93 3.82 -2.60
C GLY A 185 3.26 4.78 -1.46
N PHE A 186 2.73 4.51 -0.27
CA PHE A 186 2.88 5.36 0.92
C PHE A 186 2.60 6.83 0.60
N PHE A 187 1.33 7.11 0.31
CA PHE A 187 0.86 8.45 -0.03
C PHE A 187 0.39 9.20 1.21
N ILE A 188 0.70 10.50 1.31
CA ILE A 188 -0.09 11.43 2.12
C ILE A 188 -1.03 12.16 1.17
N ILE A 189 -2.31 12.13 1.49
CA ILE A 189 -3.38 12.65 0.64
C ILE A 189 -4.16 13.72 1.41
N SER A 190 -4.19 14.93 0.86
CA SER A 190 -5.07 15.98 1.36
C SER A 190 -6.53 15.61 1.09
N LYS A 191 -7.40 15.86 2.08
CA LYS A 191 -8.85 15.67 1.95
C LYS A 191 -9.45 16.35 0.71
N THR A 192 -8.86 17.44 0.28
CA THR A 192 -9.32 18.20 -0.89
C THR A 192 -9.20 17.42 -2.19
N LEU A 193 -8.25 16.48 -2.28
CA LEU A 193 -8.06 15.62 -3.46
C LEU A 193 -9.29 14.76 -3.75
N ILE A 194 -10.07 14.39 -2.73
CA ILE A 194 -11.29 13.57 -2.88
C ILE A 194 -12.28 14.18 -3.87
N LYS A 195 -12.30 15.52 -3.99
CA LYS A 195 -13.15 16.25 -4.95
C LYS A 195 -12.79 15.96 -6.41
N LEU A 196 -11.54 15.59 -6.70
CA LEU A 196 -11.06 15.25 -8.05
C LEU A 196 -11.49 13.85 -8.50
N ILE A 197 -11.87 12.98 -7.58
CA ILE A 197 -12.33 11.62 -7.91
C ILE A 197 -13.83 11.70 -8.26
N LYS A 198 -14.15 11.66 -9.55
CA LYS A 198 -15.51 11.89 -10.05
C LYS A 198 -16.37 10.63 -10.10
N ASN A 199 -15.77 9.46 -10.37
CA ASN A 199 -16.51 8.21 -10.51
C ASN A 199 -15.81 7.03 -9.81
N PRO A 200 -16.52 5.93 -9.51
CA PRO A 200 -15.97 4.78 -8.80
C PRO A 200 -14.84 4.03 -9.52
N ASN A 201 -14.80 4.08 -10.84
CA ASN A 201 -13.82 3.33 -11.63
C ASN A 201 -12.51 4.09 -11.82
N MET A 202 -12.46 5.34 -11.34
CA MET A 202 -11.29 6.20 -11.48
C MET A 202 -10.11 5.68 -10.65
N TYR A 203 -8.96 5.59 -11.29
CA TYR A 203 -7.67 5.36 -10.64
C TYR A 203 -7.09 6.71 -10.22
N ILE A 204 -6.57 6.80 -8.99
CA ILE A 204 -5.97 8.05 -8.49
C ILE A 204 -4.74 8.44 -9.30
N GLU A 205 -4.03 7.45 -9.84
CA GLU A 205 -2.82 7.56 -10.63
C GLU A 205 -3.05 8.14 -12.04
N ASN A 206 -4.29 8.20 -12.49
CA ASN A 206 -4.67 8.70 -13.82
C ASN A 206 -5.02 10.19 -13.78
N GLU A 207 -6.29 10.54 -14.04
CA GLU A 207 -6.74 11.94 -14.13
C GLU A 207 -6.48 12.78 -12.87
N PRO A 208 -6.68 12.27 -11.63
CA PRO A 208 -6.32 13.04 -10.45
C PRO A 208 -4.83 13.43 -10.41
N PHE A 209 -3.91 12.48 -10.72
CA PHE A 209 -2.48 12.80 -10.76
C PHE A 209 -2.16 13.83 -11.84
N LYS A 210 -2.68 13.67 -13.07
CA LYS A 210 -2.46 14.64 -14.16
C LYS A 210 -2.89 16.05 -13.72
N LYS A 211 -4.04 16.17 -13.09
CA LYS A 211 -4.55 17.46 -12.62
C LYS A 211 -3.62 18.09 -11.59
N ILE A 212 -3.25 17.36 -10.54
CA ILE A 212 -2.41 17.90 -9.47
C ILE A 212 -0.94 18.09 -9.88
N ILE A 213 -0.47 17.37 -10.92
CA ILE A 213 0.83 17.65 -11.56
C ILE A 213 0.77 19.03 -12.23
N LYS A 214 -0.27 19.28 -13.06
CA LYS A 214 -0.47 20.57 -13.73
C LYS A 214 -0.57 21.72 -12.72
N ASP A 215 -1.18 21.48 -11.57
CA ASP A 215 -1.35 22.46 -10.50
C ASP A 215 -0.09 22.61 -9.60
N GLY A 216 1.00 21.86 -9.89
CA GLY A 216 2.23 21.87 -9.08
C GLY A 216 2.03 21.36 -7.64
N LYS A 217 1.04 20.48 -7.40
CA LYS A 217 0.64 19.99 -6.07
C LYS A 217 0.91 18.51 -5.83
N LEU A 218 1.56 17.80 -6.78
CA LEU A 218 2.07 16.45 -6.60
C LEU A 218 3.56 16.51 -6.25
N TYR A 219 3.91 15.97 -5.08
CA TYR A 219 5.30 15.92 -4.62
C TYR A 219 5.77 14.48 -4.45
N SER A 220 7.08 14.25 -4.54
CA SER A 220 7.69 12.94 -4.36
C SER A 220 8.72 12.96 -3.22
N TYR A 221 8.51 12.10 -2.23
CA TYR A 221 9.48 11.83 -1.18
C TYR A 221 10.42 10.69 -1.62
N LYS A 222 11.68 10.99 -1.89
CA LYS A 222 12.67 9.98 -2.30
C LYS A 222 13.04 9.08 -1.13
N HIS A 223 12.78 7.77 -1.25
CA HIS A 223 13.10 6.77 -0.25
C HIS A 223 14.23 5.86 -0.75
N HIS A 224 15.30 5.80 0.01
CA HIS A 224 16.50 5.02 -0.33
C HIS A 224 16.62 3.70 0.45
N GLY A 225 15.71 3.47 1.39
CA GLY A 225 15.67 2.26 2.22
C GLY A 225 15.13 1.04 1.50
N PHE A 226 14.67 0.06 2.28
CA PHE A 226 14.04 -1.15 1.75
C PHE A 226 12.66 -0.84 1.18
N TRP A 227 12.39 -1.34 0.00
CA TRP A 227 11.07 -1.39 -0.60
C TRP A 227 10.96 -2.60 -1.53
N ALA A 228 9.81 -3.29 -1.48
CA ALA A 228 9.47 -4.38 -2.38
C ALA A 228 7.94 -4.50 -2.53
N SER A 229 7.47 -4.92 -3.70
CA SER A 229 6.07 -5.30 -3.95
C SER A 229 5.94 -6.80 -4.16
N MET A 230 4.76 -7.33 -3.85
CA MET A 230 4.42 -8.74 -4.06
C MET A 230 3.43 -8.83 -5.24
N ASP A 231 3.91 -8.71 -6.48
CA ASP A 231 3.07 -8.75 -7.67
C ASP A 231 3.00 -10.12 -8.34
N THR A 232 4.08 -10.88 -8.25
CA THR A 232 4.27 -12.20 -8.87
C THR A 232 4.61 -13.25 -7.83
N LEU A 233 4.53 -14.53 -8.21
CA LEU A 233 4.98 -15.64 -7.37
C LEU A 233 6.48 -15.53 -7.04
N LYS A 234 7.30 -15.05 -7.98
CA LYS A 234 8.71 -14.77 -7.74
C LYS A 234 8.90 -13.73 -6.63
N ASP A 235 8.19 -12.60 -6.70
CA ASP A 235 8.27 -11.56 -5.66
C ASP A 235 7.87 -12.12 -4.29
N LYS A 236 6.83 -12.95 -4.23
CA LYS A 236 6.40 -13.63 -3.00
C LYS A 236 7.50 -14.54 -2.45
N ASN A 237 8.12 -15.36 -3.29
CA ASN A 237 9.20 -16.26 -2.87
C ASN A 237 10.44 -15.49 -2.40
N ASP A 238 10.80 -14.42 -3.08
CA ASP A 238 11.90 -13.53 -2.66
C ASP A 238 11.63 -12.92 -1.28
N LEU A 239 10.39 -12.44 -1.04
CA LEU A 239 9.99 -11.93 0.27
C LEU A 239 9.97 -13.01 1.37
N ASP A 240 9.59 -14.25 1.04
CA ASP A 240 9.64 -15.39 1.97
C ASP A 240 11.07 -15.71 2.39
N ILE A 241 12.00 -15.72 1.42
CA ILE A 241 13.43 -15.96 1.70
C ILE A 241 13.95 -14.87 2.65
N ILE A 242 13.62 -13.61 2.39
CA ILE A 242 14.00 -12.50 3.26
C ILE A 242 13.40 -12.67 4.66
N ALA A 243 12.12 -13.06 4.75
CA ALA A 243 11.43 -13.25 6.03
C ALA A 243 12.03 -14.38 6.87
N LYS A 244 12.49 -15.46 6.22
CA LYS A 244 13.09 -16.62 6.89
C LYS A 244 14.54 -16.37 7.33
N LYS A 245 15.32 -15.67 6.50
CA LYS A 245 16.76 -15.44 6.75
C LYS A 245 17.04 -14.37 7.78
N ASN A 246 16.12 -13.42 7.99
CA ASN A 246 16.38 -12.26 8.81
C ASN A 246 15.59 -12.30 10.12
N LYS A 247 16.29 -12.32 11.27
CA LYS A 247 15.67 -12.11 12.59
C LYS A 247 14.93 -10.77 12.66
N LYS A 248 15.45 -9.73 11.99
CA LYS A 248 14.85 -8.40 11.87
C LYS A 248 14.45 -8.15 10.42
N LEU A 249 13.17 -8.04 10.18
CA LEU A 249 12.62 -7.84 8.83
C LEU A 249 13.01 -6.45 8.28
N PRO A 250 13.60 -6.34 7.08
CA PRO A 250 14.15 -5.09 6.56
C PRO A 250 13.09 -4.01 6.29
N TRP A 251 11.82 -4.39 6.15
CA TRP A 251 10.70 -3.46 5.98
C TRP A 251 10.12 -2.94 7.30
N ARG A 252 10.61 -3.40 8.46
CA ARG A 252 10.20 -2.85 9.76
C ARG A 252 11.01 -1.59 10.09
N VAL A 253 10.30 -0.54 10.44
CA VAL A 253 10.89 0.62 11.12
C VAL A 253 10.90 0.31 12.61
N ASN A 254 12.03 0.57 13.26
CA ASN A 254 12.17 0.38 14.72
C ASN A 254 11.54 1.54 15.46
#